data_659c0a401452da42cd71c547b3b8d8b2
#
_entry.id   659c0a401452da42cd71c547b3b8d8b2
#
_cell.length_a   1.000
_cell.length_b   1.000
_cell.length_c   1.000
_cell.angle_alpha   90.00
_cell.angle_beta   90.00
_cell.angle_gamma   90.00
#
_symmetry.space_group_name_H-M   'P 1'
#
loop_
_entity.id
_entity.type
_entity.pdbx_description
1 polymer ?
#
loop_
_entity_poly.entity_id
_entity_poly.type
_entity_poly.pdbx_seq_one_letter_code
_entity_poly.pdbx_strand_id
1 'polypeptide(L)'
;MFESLITGVERDVNIKDPIKRAALASALRSDFEIVHRAYRSGEPISDPVSLTGYYEYLKLLAESSEPSKQAELFNSALDPLFSYENQAHYTKPVFMLVDHLSFSGGDATPANLMDYGRAILIGTRTAGAGGTVEKFSSRLMLTEFKYNLTTSLMYRPVADQKYVENFGVNPHYVVLPTVNDYTNRFSDFLNSVYEIIDIELKKNK
;
A
#
# COMPACT_ATOMS: atom_id res chain seq x y z
N MET A 1 5.76 -2.57 19.25
CA MET A 1 5.13 -3.39 18.21
C MET A 1 5.68 -4.80 18.16
N PHE A 2 6.93 -5.04 17.76
CA PHE A 2 7.50 -6.40 17.68
C PHE A 2 7.44 -7.18 19.01
N GLU A 3 7.72 -6.56 20.14
CA GLU A 3 7.61 -7.21 21.44
C GLU A 3 6.20 -7.70 21.76
N SER A 4 5.19 -6.91 21.41
CA SER A 4 3.78 -7.30 21.57
C SER A 4 3.41 -8.46 20.64
N LEU A 5 3.90 -8.46 19.40
CA LEU A 5 3.71 -9.56 18.45
C LEU A 5 4.38 -10.84 18.92
N ILE A 6 5.63 -10.77 19.39
CA ILE A 6 6.38 -11.91 19.91
C ILE A 6 5.65 -12.51 21.11
N THR A 7 5.24 -11.67 22.07
CA THR A 7 4.50 -12.12 23.25
C THR A 7 3.13 -12.71 22.89
N GLY A 8 2.46 -12.13 21.88
CA GLY A 8 1.20 -12.64 21.35
C GLY A 8 1.38 -14.04 20.75
N VAL A 9 2.38 -14.24 19.90
CA VAL A 9 2.70 -15.54 19.31
C VAL A 9 3.08 -16.58 20.35
N GLU A 10 3.89 -16.23 21.34
CA GLU A 10 4.29 -17.15 22.41
C GLU A 10 3.11 -17.65 23.26
N ARG A 11 2.06 -16.86 23.36
CA ARG A 11 0.85 -17.17 24.13
C ARG A 11 -0.32 -17.69 23.29
N ASP A 12 -0.18 -17.67 21.96
CA ASP A 12 -1.28 -18.05 21.06
C ASP A 12 -1.57 -19.54 21.14
N VAL A 13 -2.68 -19.86 21.80
CA VAL A 13 -3.16 -21.25 21.95
C VAL A 13 -3.65 -21.85 20.63
N ASN A 14 -3.89 -21.05 19.59
CA ASN A 14 -4.34 -21.55 18.29
C ASN A 14 -3.17 -22.12 17.47
N ILE A 15 -1.92 -21.72 17.77
CA ILE A 15 -0.74 -22.36 17.26
C ILE A 15 -0.47 -23.61 18.11
N LYS A 16 -1.14 -24.72 17.77
CA LYS A 16 -1.13 -25.95 18.59
C LYS A 16 0.26 -26.58 18.71
N ASP A 17 1.12 -26.40 17.70
CA ASP A 17 2.47 -26.92 17.71
C ASP A 17 3.43 -25.98 18.46
N PRO A 18 3.97 -26.40 19.62
CA PRO A 18 4.86 -25.57 20.41
C PRO A 18 6.21 -25.30 19.71
N ILE A 19 6.65 -26.20 18.81
CA ILE A 19 7.89 -26.03 18.06
C ILE A 19 7.69 -24.92 17.01
N LYS A 20 6.57 -24.97 16.28
CA LYS A 20 6.20 -23.93 15.32
C LYS A 20 6.08 -22.56 16.00
N ARG A 21 5.44 -22.51 17.15
CA ARG A 21 5.25 -21.30 17.96
C ARG A 21 6.60 -20.71 18.39
N ALA A 22 7.50 -21.52 18.90
CA ALA A 22 8.83 -21.09 19.29
C ALA A 22 9.68 -20.63 18.10
N ALA A 23 9.60 -21.32 16.97
CA ALA A 23 10.30 -20.95 15.74
C ALA A 23 9.82 -19.59 15.20
N LEU A 24 8.50 -19.35 15.19
CA LEU A 24 7.92 -18.09 14.76
C LEU A 24 8.30 -16.93 15.69
N ALA A 25 8.23 -17.14 17.01
CA ALA A 25 8.68 -16.14 17.97
C ALA A 25 10.18 -15.81 17.82
N SER A 26 11.00 -16.80 17.55
CA SER A 26 12.44 -16.61 17.27
C SER A 26 12.68 -15.81 15.99
N ALA A 27 11.95 -16.12 14.91
CA ALA A 27 12.04 -15.38 13.66
C ALA A 27 11.61 -13.92 13.83
N LEU A 28 10.52 -13.66 14.53
CA LEU A 28 10.06 -12.29 14.85
C LEU A 28 11.08 -11.51 15.71
N ARG A 29 11.78 -12.18 16.64
CA ARG A 29 12.88 -11.55 17.41
C ARG A 29 14.02 -11.11 16.51
N SER A 30 14.41 -11.98 15.56
CA SER A 30 15.44 -11.67 14.57
C SER A 30 15.05 -10.47 13.71
N ASP A 31 13.81 -10.44 13.21
CA ASP A 31 13.27 -9.32 12.45
C ASP A 31 13.29 -8.01 13.26
N PHE A 32 12.92 -8.09 14.54
CA PHE A 32 12.97 -6.94 15.46
C PHE A 32 14.38 -6.39 15.62
N GLU A 33 15.38 -7.25 15.80
CA GLU A 33 16.78 -6.83 15.94
C GLU A 33 17.30 -6.13 14.68
N ILE A 34 16.93 -6.61 13.50
CA ILE A 34 17.30 -6.01 12.22
C ILE A 34 16.70 -4.60 12.09
N VAL A 35 15.39 -4.47 12.32
CA VAL A 35 14.68 -3.18 12.24
C VAL A 35 15.21 -2.21 13.29
N HIS A 36 15.44 -2.67 14.51
CA HIS A 36 15.94 -1.83 15.60
C HIS A 36 17.37 -1.35 15.37
N ARG A 37 18.22 -2.20 14.77
CA ARG A 37 19.58 -1.81 14.38
C ARG A 37 19.56 -0.75 13.28
N ALA A 38 18.79 -0.97 12.22
CA ALA A 38 18.62 -0.01 11.12
C ALA A 38 18.09 1.34 11.63
N TYR A 39 17.10 1.32 12.52
CA TYR A 39 16.56 2.53 13.13
C TYR A 39 17.62 3.32 13.93
N ARG A 40 18.47 2.62 14.69
CA ARG A 40 19.54 3.27 15.49
C ARG A 40 20.70 3.77 14.64
N SER A 41 21.07 3.05 13.58
CA SER A 41 22.18 3.46 12.68
C SER A 41 21.76 4.53 11.68
N GLY A 42 20.45 4.72 11.46
CA GLY A 42 19.94 5.57 10.36
C GLY A 42 20.18 4.97 8.97
N GLU A 43 20.63 3.72 8.89
CA GLU A 43 20.83 3.02 7.62
C GLU A 43 19.51 2.42 7.12
N PRO A 44 19.25 2.45 5.80
CA PRO A 44 18.07 1.81 5.25
C PRO A 44 18.17 0.29 5.46
N ILE A 45 17.01 -0.34 5.69
CA ILE A 45 16.91 -1.81 5.67
C ILE A 45 17.13 -2.25 4.22
N SER A 46 18.33 -2.76 3.93
CA SER A 46 18.78 -3.04 2.57
C SER A 46 18.26 -4.36 1.99
N ASP A 47 17.70 -5.22 2.84
CA ASP A 47 17.28 -6.57 2.42
C ASP A 47 15.83 -6.85 2.84
N PRO A 48 14.87 -6.88 1.88
CA PRO A 48 13.47 -7.24 2.16
C PRO A 48 13.29 -8.71 2.61
N VAL A 49 14.29 -9.56 2.40
CA VAL A 49 14.28 -10.96 2.88
C VAL A 49 14.37 -11.05 4.41
N SER A 50 14.75 -9.99 5.05
CA SER A 50 15.00 -9.96 6.49
C SER A 50 13.76 -9.92 7.39
N LEU A 51 12.54 -9.85 6.86
CA LEU A 51 11.30 -9.86 7.63
C LEU A 51 10.53 -11.20 7.53
N THR A 52 11.27 -12.30 7.52
CA THR A 52 10.72 -13.65 7.33
C THR A 52 9.73 -14.05 8.42
N GLY A 53 10.02 -13.71 9.68
CA GLY A 53 9.13 -14.02 10.80
C GLY A 53 7.81 -13.27 10.72
N TYR A 54 7.83 -12.01 10.30
CA TYR A 54 6.62 -11.23 10.08
C TYR A 54 5.78 -11.78 8.92
N TYR A 55 6.41 -12.18 7.84
CA TYR A 55 5.74 -12.82 6.69
C TYR A 55 5.08 -14.15 7.08
N GLU A 56 5.79 -15.02 7.77
CA GLU A 56 5.24 -16.30 8.25
C GLU A 56 4.09 -16.11 9.24
N TYR A 57 4.15 -15.07 10.07
CA TYR A 57 3.05 -14.69 10.95
C TYR A 57 1.81 -14.27 10.17
N LEU A 58 1.96 -13.40 9.16
CA LEU A 58 0.83 -12.99 8.29
C LEU A 58 0.22 -14.17 7.55
N LYS A 59 1.05 -15.12 7.10
CA LYS A 59 0.59 -16.34 6.45
C LYS A 59 -0.25 -17.21 7.39
N LEU A 60 0.19 -17.39 8.64
CA LEU A 60 -0.58 -18.09 9.67
C LEU A 60 -1.92 -17.40 9.97
N LEU A 61 -1.96 -16.08 9.97
CA LEU A 61 -3.20 -15.31 10.11
C LEU A 61 -4.14 -15.56 8.93
N ALA A 62 -3.62 -15.60 7.71
CA ALA A 62 -4.40 -15.86 6.51
C ALA A 62 -4.96 -17.30 6.44
N GLU A 63 -4.26 -18.26 7.03
CA GLU A 63 -4.67 -19.67 7.09
C GLU A 63 -5.71 -19.95 8.21
N SER A 64 -5.96 -18.99 9.12
CA SER A 64 -6.93 -19.17 10.19
C SER A 64 -8.37 -19.16 9.64
N SER A 65 -9.18 -20.13 10.05
CA SER A 65 -10.51 -20.40 9.46
C SER A 65 -11.62 -19.44 9.93
N GLU A 66 -11.33 -18.49 10.82
CA GLU A 66 -12.33 -17.55 11.35
C GLU A 66 -12.05 -16.10 10.92
N PRO A 67 -12.87 -15.55 9.97
CA PRO A 67 -12.66 -14.18 9.44
C PRO A 67 -12.68 -13.07 10.50
N SER A 68 -13.48 -13.23 11.56
CA SER A 68 -13.54 -12.27 12.68
C SER A 68 -12.23 -12.22 13.45
N LYS A 69 -11.61 -13.37 13.66
CA LYS A 69 -10.34 -13.51 14.37
C LYS A 69 -9.15 -13.06 13.53
N GLN A 70 -9.22 -13.26 12.21
CA GLN A 70 -8.25 -12.69 11.26
C GLN A 70 -8.25 -11.16 11.33
N ALA A 71 -9.44 -10.54 11.30
CA ALA A 71 -9.58 -9.09 11.39
C ALA A 71 -9.09 -8.55 12.74
N GLU A 72 -9.39 -9.21 13.85
CA GLU A 72 -8.94 -8.81 15.19
C GLU A 72 -7.42 -8.90 15.33
N LEU A 73 -6.82 -10.01 14.89
CA LEU A 73 -5.37 -10.21 14.92
C LEU A 73 -4.64 -9.25 13.95
N PHE A 74 -5.20 -9.03 12.76
CA PHE A 74 -4.67 -8.08 11.80
C PHE A 74 -4.71 -6.65 12.36
N ASN A 75 -5.84 -6.24 12.93
CA ASN A 75 -5.99 -4.94 13.56
C ASN A 75 -5.06 -4.79 14.77
N SER A 76 -4.95 -5.80 15.64
CA SER A 76 -4.04 -5.74 16.78
C SER A 76 -2.56 -5.71 16.37
N ALA A 77 -2.20 -6.31 15.25
CA ALA A 77 -0.84 -6.24 14.70
C ALA A 77 -0.54 -4.88 14.07
N LEU A 78 -1.56 -4.25 13.47
CA LEU A 78 -1.44 -2.95 12.83
C LEU A 78 -1.69 -1.76 13.77
N ASP A 79 -2.48 -1.94 14.83
CA ASP A 79 -2.84 -0.90 15.78
C ASP A 79 -1.62 -0.12 16.32
N PRO A 80 -0.51 -0.76 16.72
CA PRO A 80 0.70 -0.03 17.11
C PRO A 80 1.37 0.76 15.97
N LEU A 81 1.16 0.36 14.72
CA LEU A 81 1.65 1.10 13.54
C LEU A 81 0.77 2.32 13.26
N PHE A 82 -0.51 2.25 13.59
CA PHE A 82 -1.52 3.25 13.26
C PHE A 82 -2.11 3.98 14.47
N SER A 83 -1.73 3.61 15.71
CA SER A 83 -2.10 4.36 16.93
C SER A 83 -1.31 5.66 17.03
N TYR A 84 -1.85 6.68 16.41
CA TYR A 84 -1.26 8.02 16.31
C TYR A 84 -1.73 8.94 17.44
N GLU A 85 -1.81 8.46 18.67
CA GLU A 85 -2.40 9.23 19.78
C GLU A 85 -1.73 10.58 20.06
N ASN A 86 -0.53 10.84 19.54
CA ASN A 86 0.19 12.10 19.75
C ASN A 86 0.96 12.61 18.53
N GLN A 87 0.59 12.23 17.31
CA GLN A 87 1.30 12.71 16.13
C GLN A 87 0.60 13.92 15.49
N ALA A 88 1.40 14.86 15.00
CA ALA A 88 0.89 15.98 14.23
C ALA A 88 0.25 15.46 12.93
N HIS A 89 -1.04 15.70 12.75
CA HIS A 89 -1.76 15.33 11.53
C HIS A 89 -1.70 16.48 10.52
N TYR A 90 -1.47 16.14 9.26
CA TYR A 90 -1.57 17.11 8.18
C TYR A 90 -3.04 17.40 7.90
N THR A 91 -3.48 18.63 8.21
CA THR A 91 -4.88 19.06 8.12
C THR A 91 -5.19 19.95 6.91
N LYS A 92 -4.16 20.34 6.14
CA LYS A 92 -4.35 21.18 4.97
C LYS A 92 -4.90 20.38 3.78
N PRO A 93 -5.54 21.03 2.80
CA PRO A 93 -5.94 20.37 1.56
C PRO A 93 -4.77 19.70 0.87
N VAL A 94 -5.02 18.51 0.32
CA VAL A 94 -4.06 17.74 -0.46
C VAL A 94 -4.55 17.68 -1.90
N PHE A 95 -3.69 18.05 -2.83
CA PHE A 95 -3.92 17.90 -4.26
C PHE A 95 -2.95 16.88 -4.81
N MET A 96 -3.45 15.92 -5.59
CA MET A 96 -2.64 14.84 -6.13
C MET A 96 -2.75 14.81 -7.64
N LEU A 97 -1.60 14.90 -8.30
CA LEU A 97 -1.53 14.73 -9.75
C LEU A 97 -1.48 13.25 -10.10
N VAL A 98 -2.32 12.85 -11.03
CA VAL A 98 -2.42 11.47 -11.50
C VAL A 98 -2.48 11.41 -13.02
N ASP A 99 -1.96 10.33 -13.59
CA ASP A 99 -1.99 10.11 -15.03
C ASP A 99 -2.11 8.62 -15.37
N HIS A 100 -2.18 8.31 -16.64
CA HIS A 100 -2.30 6.94 -17.16
C HIS A 100 -1.05 6.06 -16.95
N LEU A 101 0.07 6.62 -16.47
CA LEU A 101 1.26 5.89 -16.06
C LEU A 101 1.28 5.62 -14.55
N SER A 102 0.31 6.16 -13.81
CA SER A 102 0.11 5.87 -12.39
C SER A 102 -0.50 4.47 -12.24
N PHE A 103 0.29 3.48 -11.85
CA PHE A 103 -0.15 2.08 -11.71
C PHE A 103 0.27 1.49 -10.36
N SER A 104 -0.31 0.37 -9.97
CA SER A 104 -0.05 -0.33 -8.71
C SER A 104 -0.26 0.58 -7.50
N GLY A 105 0.77 0.93 -6.74
CA GLY A 105 0.70 1.95 -5.68
C GLY A 105 0.21 3.31 -6.18
N GLY A 106 0.48 3.64 -7.46
CA GLY A 106 -0.04 4.82 -8.14
C GLY A 106 -1.54 4.76 -8.47
N ASP A 107 -2.16 3.58 -8.46
CA ASP A 107 -3.62 3.40 -8.44
C ASP A 107 -4.16 3.38 -7.00
N ALA A 108 -3.48 2.64 -6.11
CA ALA A 108 -3.95 2.39 -4.74
C ALA A 108 -3.99 3.66 -3.89
N THR A 109 -2.94 4.47 -3.94
CA THR A 109 -2.84 5.69 -3.14
C THR A 109 -3.91 6.72 -3.52
N PRO A 110 -4.06 7.11 -4.80
CA PRO A 110 -5.12 8.04 -5.19
C PRO A 110 -6.52 7.48 -4.94
N ALA A 111 -6.74 6.16 -5.13
CA ALA A 111 -8.02 5.53 -4.80
C ALA A 111 -8.38 5.74 -3.33
N ASN A 112 -7.48 5.38 -2.43
CA ASN A 112 -7.71 5.53 -0.99
C ASN A 112 -7.91 6.99 -0.57
N LEU A 113 -7.05 7.90 -1.02
CA LEU A 113 -7.16 9.31 -0.65
C LEU A 113 -8.45 9.94 -1.18
N MET A 114 -8.89 9.56 -2.39
CA MET A 114 -10.15 10.01 -2.98
C MET A 114 -11.35 9.44 -2.22
N ASP A 115 -11.39 8.14 -1.98
CA ASP A 115 -12.51 7.43 -1.37
C ASP A 115 -12.79 7.90 0.06
N TYR A 116 -11.75 8.35 0.76
CA TYR A 116 -11.87 8.93 2.11
C TYR A 116 -11.85 10.46 2.13
N GLY A 117 -12.01 11.11 0.98
CA GLY A 117 -12.10 12.58 0.88
C GLY A 117 -10.84 13.31 1.35
N ARG A 118 -9.66 12.68 1.29
CA ARG A 118 -8.41 13.23 1.80
C ARG A 118 -7.60 13.99 0.76
N ALA A 119 -7.85 13.74 -0.53
CA ALA A 119 -7.18 14.46 -1.61
C ALA A 119 -8.13 14.77 -2.76
N ILE A 120 -7.85 15.86 -3.45
CA ILE A 120 -8.44 16.22 -4.73
C ILE A 120 -7.48 15.77 -5.83
N LEU A 121 -7.94 14.88 -6.70
CA LEU A 121 -7.16 14.34 -7.80
C LEU A 121 -7.32 15.22 -9.04
N ILE A 122 -6.20 15.55 -9.69
CA ILE A 122 -6.14 16.38 -10.89
C ILE A 122 -5.26 15.65 -11.92
N GLY A 123 -5.64 15.65 -13.18
CA GLY A 123 -4.87 15.04 -14.27
C GLY A 123 -5.70 14.13 -15.15
N THR A 124 -5.25 12.92 -15.39
CA THR A 124 -5.98 11.92 -16.17
C THR A 124 -6.20 10.64 -15.37
N ARG A 125 -7.08 9.77 -15.87
CA ARG A 125 -7.36 8.47 -15.26
C ARG A 125 -6.06 7.67 -15.05
N THR A 126 -5.92 7.01 -13.90
CA THR A 126 -4.80 6.12 -13.63
C THR A 126 -4.84 4.84 -14.47
N ALA A 127 -3.78 4.04 -14.46
CA ALA A 127 -3.61 2.89 -15.35
C ALA A 127 -4.66 1.78 -15.13
N GLY A 128 -5.07 1.54 -13.90
CA GLY A 128 -5.98 0.45 -13.58
C GLY A 128 -5.26 -0.90 -13.42
N ALA A 129 -4.15 -0.91 -12.71
CA ALA A 129 -3.34 -2.09 -12.43
C ALA A 129 -3.00 -2.18 -10.93
N GLY A 130 -4.05 -2.22 -10.08
CA GLY A 130 -3.93 -2.13 -8.61
C GLY A 130 -3.66 -3.45 -7.92
N GLY A 131 -3.95 -4.60 -8.57
CA GLY A 131 -3.82 -5.91 -7.96
C GLY A 131 -2.39 -6.38 -7.76
N THR A 132 -2.22 -7.32 -6.84
CA THR A 132 -0.93 -7.97 -6.57
C THR A 132 -0.47 -8.78 -7.77
N VAL A 133 0.82 -8.69 -8.07
CA VAL A 133 1.44 -9.41 -9.19
C VAL A 133 2.40 -10.46 -8.66
N GLU A 134 2.20 -11.69 -9.08
CA GLU A 134 3.10 -12.80 -8.79
C GLU A 134 3.93 -13.19 -10.01
N LYS A 135 5.15 -13.66 -9.72
CA LYS A 135 6.12 -14.10 -10.73
C LYS A 135 6.04 -15.62 -10.89
N PHE A 136 5.87 -16.05 -12.13
CA PHE A 136 5.84 -17.45 -12.49
C PHE A 136 6.96 -17.75 -13.47
N SER A 137 7.43 -18.98 -13.46
CA SER A 137 8.31 -19.51 -14.50
C SER A 137 7.76 -20.83 -15.02
N SER A 138 7.91 -21.05 -16.29
CA SER A 138 7.57 -22.30 -16.95
C SER A 138 8.69 -22.67 -17.91
N ARG A 139 8.98 -23.98 -18.04
CA ARG A 139 9.99 -24.47 -18.95
C ARG A 139 9.32 -25.24 -20.08
N LEU A 140 9.62 -24.80 -21.30
CA LEU A 140 9.22 -25.50 -22.51
C LEU A 140 10.50 -25.91 -23.26
N MET A 141 10.75 -27.21 -23.34
CA MET A 141 11.99 -27.78 -23.89
C MET A 141 13.24 -27.18 -23.21
N LEU A 142 14.07 -26.45 -23.92
CA LEU A 142 15.32 -25.84 -23.45
C LEU A 142 15.16 -24.35 -23.05
N THR A 143 13.96 -23.80 -23.22
CA THR A 143 13.68 -22.37 -22.94
C THR A 143 12.88 -22.22 -21.66
N GLU A 144 13.36 -21.35 -20.76
CA GLU A 144 12.63 -20.92 -19.59
C GLU A 144 11.86 -19.64 -19.93
N PHE A 145 10.54 -19.63 -19.65
CA PHE A 145 9.69 -18.47 -19.76
C PHE A 145 9.41 -17.94 -18.36
N LYS A 146 9.64 -16.64 -18.17
CA LYS A 146 9.27 -15.92 -16.95
C LYS A 146 8.13 -14.96 -17.29
N TYR A 147 7.07 -15.00 -16.49
CA TYR A 147 5.90 -14.14 -16.68
C TYR A 147 5.32 -13.71 -15.35
N ASN A 148 4.63 -12.58 -15.38
CA ASN A 148 3.95 -12.03 -14.22
C ASN A 148 2.45 -12.10 -14.47
N LEU A 149 1.70 -12.54 -13.45
CA LEU A 149 0.23 -12.54 -13.47
C LEU A 149 -0.31 -11.77 -12.30
N THR A 150 -1.35 -10.99 -12.54
CA THR A 150 -2.13 -10.38 -11.46
C THR A 150 -2.96 -11.47 -10.79
N THR A 151 -2.80 -11.63 -9.49
CA THR A 151 -3.41 -12.70 -8.68
C THR A 151 -4.49 -12.19 -7.74
N SER A 152 -4.66 -10.87 -7.63
CA SER A 152 -5.72 -10.26 -6.85
C SER A 152 -6.36 -9.07 -7.56
N LEU A 153 -7.54 -8.66 -7.09
CA LEU A 153 -8.22 -7.45 -7.54
C LEU A 153 -8.20 -6.42 -6.41
N MET A 154 -7.97 -5.16 -6.76
CA MET A 154 -8.11 -4.07 -5.81
C MET A 154 -9.57 -3.60 -5.76
N TYR A 155 -10.19 -3.83 -4.61
CA TYR A 155 -11.59 -3.46 -4.37
C TYR A 155 -11.70 -2.12 -3.66
N ARG A 156 -12.65 -1.27 -4.13
CA ARG A 156 -12.97 0.05 -3.57
C ARG A 156 -14.37 0.02 -2.95
N PRO A 157 -14.50 -0.15 -1.63
CA PRO A 157 -15.80 -0.40 -0.98
C PRO A 157 -16.77 0.78 -1.08
N VAL A 158 -16.27 2.01 -1.12
CA VAL A 158 -17.09 3.24 -1.09
C VAL A 158 -17.32 3.85 -2.48
N ALA A 159 -16.50 3.52 -3.48
CA ALA A 159 -16.65 4.06 -4.83
C ALA A 159 -17.76 3.33 -5.61
N ASP A 160 -18.37 4.03 -6.59
CA ASP A 160 -19.30 3.41 -7.54
C ASP A 160 -18.59 2.39 -8.40
N GLN A 161 -17.42 2.73 -8.92
CA GLN A 161 -16.52 1.82 -9.61
C GLN A 161 -15.78 0.96 -8.58
N LYS A 162 -16.23 -0.27 -8.40
CA LYS A 162 -15.76 -1.16 -7.32
C LYS A 162 -14.37 -1.74 -7.53
N TYR A 163 -13.89 -1.83 -8.76
CA TYR A 163 -12.57 -2.41 -9.06
C TYR A 163 -11.69 -1.39 -9.76
N VAL A 164 -10.42 -1.42 -9.42
CA VAL A 164 -9.40 -0.59 -10.04
C VAL A 164 -8.93 -1.20 -11.36
N GLU A 165 -8.84 -2.53 -11.43
CA GLU A 165 -8.34 -3.25 -12.59
C GLU A 165 -9.11 -2.90 -13.86
N ASN A 166 -8.38 -2.51 -14.90
CA ASN A 166 -8.83 -2.02 -16.21
C ASN A 166 -9.59 -0.68 -16.19
N PHE A 167 -10.06 -0.23 -15.03
CA PHE A 167 -10.84 1.01 -14.92
C PHE A 167 -10.01 2.18 -14.40
N GLY A 168 -9.02 1.92 -13.53
CA GLY A 168 -8.24 2.96 -12.88
C GLY A 168 -9.08 3.84 -11.95
N VAL A 169 -8.51 4.96 -11.57
CA VAL A 169 -9.14 6.00 -10.75
C VAL A 169 -9.31 7.24 -11.61
N ASN A 170 -10.54 7.71 -11.79
CA ASN A 170 -10.81 8.96 -12.49
C ASN A 170 -10.52 10.14 -11.55
N PRO A 171 -9.78 11.17 -12.00
CA PRO A 171 -9.55 12.35 -11.20
C PRO A 171 -10.83 13.19 -11.04
N HIS A 172 -10.86 14.05 -10.03
CA HIS A 172 -11.93 15.06 -9.87
C HIS A 172 -11.89 16.10 -10.99
N TYR A 173 -10.70 16.46 -11.44
CA TYR A 173 -10.45 17.41 -12.50
C TYR A 173 -9.59 16.79 -13.57
N VAL A 174 -10.14 16.70 -14.78
CA VAL A 174 -9.40 16.20 -15.94
C VAL A 174 -8.60 17.35 -16.55
N VAL A 175 -7.26 17.20 -16.53
CA VAL A 175 -6.33 18.11 -17.18
C VAL A 175 -5.41 17.29 -18.07
N LEU A 176 -5.39 17.62 -19.36
CA LEU A 176 -4.56 16.96 -20.35
C LEU A 176 -3.36 17.86 -20.69
N PRO A 177 -2.15 17.32 -20.72
CA PRO A 177 -1.02 18.07 -21.25
C PRO A 177 -1.21 18.31 -22.76
N THR A 178 -0.82 19.47 -23.22
CA THR A 178 -0.81 19.86 -24.63
C THR A 178 0.50 19.43 -25.29
N VAL A 179 0.58 19.47 -26.62
CA VAL A 179 1.85 19.23 -27.32
C VAL A 179 2.93 20.24 -26.90
N ASN A 180 2.53 21.48 -26.62
CA ASN A 180 3.42 22.53 -26.13
C ASN A 180 4.06 22.19 -24.78
N ASP A 181 3.35 21.49 -23.90
CA ASP A 181 3.83 21.14 -22.58
C ASP A 181 5.12 20.33 -22.62
N TYR A 182 5.27 19.46 -23.61
CA TYR A 182 6.49 18.66 -23.80
C TYR A 182 7.73 19.49 -24.18
N THR A 183 7.54 20.71 -24.65
CA THR A 183 8.63 21.61 -25.02
C THR A 183 8.83 22.77 -24.06
N ASN A 184 7.78 23.15 -23.30
CA ASN A 184 7.77 24.29 -22.37
C ASN A 184 7.83 23.88 -20.88
N ARG A 185 8.29 22.67 -20.58
CA ARG A 185 8.39 22.13 -19.21
C ARG A 185 7.05 22.02 -18.47
N PHE A 186 6.00 21.66 -19.18
CA PHE A 186 4.64 21.51 -18.66
C PHE A 186 4.04 22.79 -18.05
N SER A 187 4.47 23.98 -18.52
CA SER A 187 4.02 25.23 -17.93
C SER A 187 2.53 25.48 -18.11
N ASP A 188 1.95 25.14 -19.27
CA ASP A 188 0.52 25.34 -19.53
C ASP A 188 -0.33 24.38 -18.69
N PHE A 189 0.08 23.11 -18.59
CA PHE A 189 -0.51 22.13 -17.71
C PHE A 189 -0.47 22.57 -16.24
N LEU A 190 0.69 23.00 -15.75
CA LEU A 190 0.84 23.45 -14.36
C LEU A 190 0.02 24.69 -14.06
N ASN A 191 -0.10 25.64 -14.98
CA ASN A 191 -0.97 26.81 -14.82
C ASN A 191 -2.42 26.39 -14.62
N SER A 192 -2.93 25.44 -15.43
CA SER A 192 -4.28 24.90 -15.28
C SER A 192 -4.47 24.20 -13.92
N VAL A 193 -3.45 23.47 -13.45
CA VAL A 193 -3.46 22.83 -12.12
C VAL A 193 -3.53 23.90 -11.01
N TYR A 194 -2.73 24.95 -11.09
CA TYR A 194 -2.74 26.03 -10.09
C TYR A 194 -4.07 26.79 -10.06
N GLU A 195 -4.69 27.02 -11.21
CA GLU A 195 -6.03 27.62 -11.27
C GLU A 195 -7.07 26.76 -10.53
N ILE A 196 -7.04 25.44 -10.72
CA ILE A 196 -7.91 24.50 -10.02
C ILE A 196 -7.66 24.54 -8.51
N ILE A 197 -6.39 24.52 -8.09
CA ILE A 197 -6.02 24.62 -6.68
C ILE A 197 -6.54 25.91 -6.07
N ASP A 198 -6.39 27.04 -6.73
CA ASP A 198 -6.88 28.34 -6.26
C ASP A 198 -8.41 28.38 -6.13
N ILE A 199 -9.14 27.75 -7.05
CA ILE A 199 -10.59 27.61 -6.99
C ILE A 199 -10.99 26.79 -5.75
N GLU A 200 -10.36 25.64 -5.54
CA GLU A 200 -10.67 24.74 -4.43
C GLU A 200 -10.33 25.38 -3.06
N LEU A 201 -9.20 26.07 -2.96
CA LEU A 201 -8.82 26.77 -1.72
C LEU A 201 -9.78 27.93 -1.37
N LYS A 202 -10.44 28.52 -2.36
CA LYS A 202 -11.46 29.58 -2.13
C LYS A 202 -12.79 29.02 -1.66
N LYS A 203 -13.16 27.79 -2.04
CA LYS A 203 -14.38 27.13 -1.58
C LYS A 203 -14.35 26.76 -0.09
N ASN A 204 -13.17 26.59 0.47
CA ASN A 204 -12.95 26.16 1.85
C ASN A 204 -12.64 27.31 2.81
N LYS A 205 -12.83 28.56 2.38
CA LYS A 205 -12.79 29.76 3.21
C LYS A 205 -14.20 30.23 3.57
#